data_b19bd081068fb251565fa8cfe2b98766
#
_entry.id   b19bd081068fb251565fa8cfe2b98766
#
_cell.length_a   1.000
_cell.length_b   1.000
_cell.length_c   1.000
_cell.angle_alpha   90.00
_cell.angle_beta   90.00
_cell.angle_gamma   90.00
#
_symmetry.space_group_name_H-M   'P 1'
#
loop_
_entity.id
_entity.type
_entity.pdbx_description
1 polymer ?
#
loop_
_entity_poly.entity_id
_entity_poly.type
_entity_poly.pdbx_seq_one_letter_code
_entity_poly.pdbx_strand_id
1 'polypeptide(L)'
;MRRIAAVLFLAVLASAGCGRSSSKGLTLGSLLKRPGPDVAVTAGAGDFVPGRVRFPFLVIANDGRPVERATARVWVATGRDEAPFATTTARLEPIGIPGRSEAASGGVRRIYVARFDVPRPGRYWLLAEPAGARIQAVSVFDVQARLPVPAVGARAPASATPTLGGAPVSALTTERPPDRSLLRYSVAGALAAHKPFVVTFATPKFCTSRVCGPVVDVVEATERRFSRRGVRFIHVEVFRGNNPSKGLNRWMREWGLTSEPWTFLVGRDGRIKAEFQGSVSEEELAAAVRRHLL
;
A
#
# COMPACT_ATOMS: atom_id res chain seq x y z
N MET A 1 2.62 -86.89 -46.44
CA MET A 1 1.79 -85.76 -46.79
C MET A 1 1.30 -85.12 -45.51
N ARG A 2 1.98 -84.05 -45.04
CA ARG A 2 1.65 -83.31 -43.80
C ARG A 2 1.19 -81.93 -44.23
N ARG A 3 -0.08 -81.62 -43.94
CA ARG A 3 -0.67 -80.31 -44.18
C ARG A 3 -0.37 -79.41 -42.97
N ILE A 4 0.35 -78.30 -43.21
CA ILE A 4 0.63 -77.28 -42.24
C ILE A 4 -0.48 -76.21 -42.32
N ALA A 5 -1.25 -76.06 -41.28
CA ALA A 5 -2.25 -75.00 -41.18
C ALA A 5 -1.57 -73.76 -40.59
N ALA A 6 -1.58 -72.65 -41.34
CA ALA A 6 -1.11 -71.36 -40.88
C ALA A 6 -2.25 -70.63 -40.09
N VAL A 7 -2.02 -70.34 -38.84
CA VAL A 7 -2.93 -69.53 -38.00
C VAL A 7 -2.46 -68.10 -38.12
N LEU A 8 -3.32 -67.23 -38.69
CA LEU A 8 -3.13 -65.78 -38.74
C LEU A 8 -3.57 -65.19 -37.40
N PHE A 9 -2.63 -64.63 -36.64
CA PHE A 9 -2.93 -63.82 -35.45
C PHE A 9 -3.20 -62.39 -35.87
N LEU A 10 -4.40 -61.92 -35.75
CA LEU A 10 -4.81 -60.54 -35.96
C LEU A 10 -4.53 -59.78 -34.65
N ALA A 11 -3.48 -58.95 -34.58
CA ALA A 11 -3.17 -58.08 -33.48
C ALA A 11 -4.03 -56.81 -33.56
N VAL A 12 -5.05 -56.72 -32.67
CA VAL A 12 -5.83 -55.50 -32.49
C VAL A 12 -5.02 -54.52 -31.62
N LEU A 13 -4.47 -53.49 -32.24
CA LEU A 13 -3.86 -52.34 -31.53
C LEU A 13 -5.00 -51.49 -30.94
N ALA A 14 -5.22 -51.65 -29.66
CA ALA A 14 -6.03 -50.71 -28.88
C ALA A 14 -5.22 -49.45 -28.64
N SER A 15 -5.48 -48.40 -29.42
CA SER A 15 -4.96 -47.05 -29.15
C SER A 15 -5.65 -46.48 -27.90
N ALA A 16 -5.01 -46.64 -26.73
CA ALA A 16 -5.36 -45.93 -25.53
C ALA A 16 -5.08 -44.44 -25.74
N GLY A 17 -6.07 -43.69 -26.20
CA GLY A 17 -6.08 -42.25 -26.20
C GLY A 17 -6.01 -41.75 -24.76
N CYS A 18 -4.78 -41.40 -24.27
CA CYS A 18 -4.62 -40.62 -23.09
C CYS A 18 -5.23 -39.23 -23.33
N GLY A 19 -6.49 -39.09 -23.07
CA GLY A 19 -7.12 -37.79 -22.90
C GLY A 19 -6.41 -37.09 -21.76
N ARG A 20 -5.49 -36.17 -22.09
CA ARG A 20 -5.01 -35.16 -21.15
C ARG A 20 -6.22 -34.35 -20.72
N SER A 21 -6.83 -34.73 -19.62
CA SER A 21 -7.63 -33.81 -18.82
C SER A 21 -6.69 -32.70 -18.42
N SER A 22 -6.68 -31.59 -19.16
CA SER A 22 -6.12 -30.35 -18.66
C SER A 22 -6.96 -30.01 -17.43
N SER A 23 -6.43 -30.31 -16.25
CA SER A 23 -6.92 -29.73 -15.01
C SER A 23 -6.84 -28.23 -15.23
N LYS A 24 -7.98 -27.58 -15.52
CA LYS A 24 -8.06 -26.11 -15.56
C LYS A 24 -7.62 -25.66 -14.20
N GLY A 25 -6.37 -25.23 -14.07
CA GLY A 25 -5.79 -24.74 -12.85
C GLY A 25 -6.70 -23.64 -12.26
N LEU A 26 -6.61 -23.43 -10.98
CA LEU A 26 -7.37 -22.40 -10.28
C LEU A 26 -7.06 -21.03 -10.92
N THR A 27 -8.07 -20.38 -11.54
CA THR A 27 -7.97 -19.03 -12.09
C THR A 27 -8.70 -18.04 -11.16
N LEU A 28 -8.38 -16.74 -11.25
CA LEU A 28 -9.16 -15.73 -10.52
C LEU A 28 -10.64 -15.79 -10.91
N GLY A 29 -10.95 -15.98 -12.19
CA GLY A 29 -12.32 -16.10 -12.67
C GLY A 29 -13.06 -17.30 -12.09
N SER A 30 -12.37 -18.43 -11.85
CA SER A 30 -12.97 -19.59 -11.18
C SER A 30 -13.26 -19.32 -9.70
N LEU A 31 -12.42 -18.55 -9.03
CA LEU A 31 -12.63 -18.10 -7.65
C LEU A 31 -13.82 -17.14 -7.55
N LEU A 32 -13.96 -16.21 -8.50
CA LEU A 32 -15.06 -15.24 -8.54
C LEU A 32 -16.45 -15.86 -8.76
N LYS A 33 -16.52 -17.08 -9.27
CA LYS A 33 -17.80 -17.79 -9.47
C LYS A 33 -18.39 -18.38 -8.20
N ARG A 34 -17.69 -18.31 -7.08
CA ARG A 34 -18.21 -18.80 -5.81
C ARG A 34 -19.34 -17.89 -5.33
N PRO A 35 -20.46 -18.44 -4.81
CA PRO A 35 -21.58 -17.63 -4.37
C PRO A 35 -21.20 -16.78 -3.16
N GLY A 36 -21.67 -15.54 -3.14
CA GLY A 36 -21.49 -14.59 -2.03
C GLY A 36 -22.14 -13.26 -2.34
N PRO A 37 -22.33 -12.37 -1.35
CA PRO A 37 -22.81 -11.03 -1.60
C PRO A 37 -21.82 -10.25 -2.46
N ASP A 38 -22.34 -9.33 -3.27
CA ASP A 38 -21.52 -8.40 -4.04
C ASP A 38 -20.79 -7.46 -3.12
N VAL A 39 -19.48 -7.31 -3.36
CA VAL A 39 -18.58 -6.45 -2.63
C VAL A 39 -17.56 -5.83 -3.57
N ALA A 40 -17.01 -4.68 -3.19
CA ALA A 40 -15.94 -4.01 -3.92
C ALA A 40 -14.63 -4.00 -3.12
N VAL A 41 -13.50 -4.06 -3.81
CA VAL A 41 -12.20 -3.69 -3.24
C VAL A 41 -11.86 -2.26 -3.64
N THR A 42 -11.63 -1.43 -2.64
CA THR A 42 -11.11 -0.09 -2.83
C THR A 42 -9.64 -0.05 -2.42
N ALA A 43 -8.75 0.21 -3.36
CA ALA A 43 -7.32 0.34 -3.08
C ALA A 43 -7.05 1.61 -2.27
N GLY A 44 -6.20 1.50 -1.25
CA GLY A 44 -5.77 2.63 -0.41
C GLY A 44 -4.43 3.24 -0.85
N ALA A 45 -3.87 2.76 -1.97
CA ALA A 45 -2.68 3.29 -2.63
C ALA A 45 -2.81 3.03 -4.15
N GLY A 46 -2.10 3.79 -4.97
CA GLY A 46 -2.23 3.70 -6.44
C GLY A 46 -0.90 3.69 -7.20
N ASP A 47 0.20 4.05 -6.54
CA ASP A 47 1.51 4.17 -7.20
C ASP A 47 2.37 2.94 -6.85
N PHE A 48 2.49 2.01 -7.79
CA PHE A 48 3.24 0.76 -7.60
C PHE A 48 4.32 0.60 -8.68
N VAL A 49 5.44 -0.02 -8.28
CA VAL A 49 6.53 -0.44 -9.17
C VAL A 49 6.81 -1.93 -8.97
N PRO A 50 7.52 -2.60 -9.92
CA PRO A 50 7.97 -3.98 -9.73
C PRO A 50 8.78 -4.16 -8.45
N GLY A 51 8.68 -5.33 -7.84
CA GLY A 51 9.29 -5.69 -6.57
C GLY A 51 8.26 -5.91 -5.48
N ARG A 52 8.64 -5.64 -4.23
CA ARG A 52 7.79 -5.86 -3.06
C ARG A 52 6.72 -4.78 -2.95
N VAL A 53 5.48 -5.14 -3.27
CA VAL A 53 4.30 -4.26 -3.16
C VAL A 53 3.67 -4.38 -1.78
N ARG A 54 3.39 -3.23 -1.15
CA ARG A 54 2.46 -3.08 -0.03
C ARG A 54 1.14 -2.57 -0.58
N PHE A 55 0.08 -3.36 -0.50
CA PHE A 55 -1.23 -3.06 -1.06
C PHE A 55 -2.26 -2.89 0.07
N PRO A 56 -2.53 -1.65 0.52
CA PRO A 56 -3.61 -1.38 1.45
C PRO A 56 -4.94 -1.36 0.71
N PHE A 57 -6.01 -1.94 1.28
CA PHE A 57 -7.33 -1.98 0.65
C PHE A 57 -8.46 -2.14 1.64
N LEU A 58 -9.64 -1.70 1.24
CA LEU A 58 -10.91 -1.96 1.91
C LEU A 58 -11.72 -2.99 1.10
N VAL A 59 -12.49 -3.79 1.79
CA VAL A 59 -13.59 -4.57 1.22
C VAL A 59 -14.88 -3.91 1.67
N ILE A 60 -15.68 -3.43 0.72
CA ILE A 60 -16.90 -2.66 0.99
C ILE A 60 -18.10 -3.46 0.48
N ALA A 61 -19.07 -3.68 1.33
CA ALA A 61 -20.36 -4.28 0.97
C ALA A 61 -21.25 -3.27 0.21
N ASN A 62 -22.30 -3.78 -0.48
CA ASN A 62 -23.20 -2.92 -1.28
C ASN A 62 -23.94 -1.85 -0.47
N ASP A 63 -24.06 -2.03 0.85
CA ASP A 63 -24.63 -1.05 1.76
C ASP A 63 -23.62 0.02 2.22
N GLY A 64 -22.41 0.01 1.65
CA GLY A 64 -21.33 0.95 1.95
C GLY A 64 -20.52 0.62 3.19
N ARG A 65 -20.86 -0.45 3.94
CA ARG A 65 -20.15 -0.82 5.15
C ARG A 65 -18.87 -1.61 4.85
N PRO A 66 -17.77 -1.36 5.58
CA PRO A 66 -16.57 -2.17 5.50
C PRO A 66 -16.84 -3.61 5.97
N VAL A 67 -16.33 -4.58 5.22
CA VAL A 67 -16.29 -5.98 5.65
C VAL A 67 -14.99 -6.21 6.39
N GLU A 68 -15.05 -6.25 7.71
CA GLU A 68 -13.88 -6.39 8.58
C GLU A 68 -13.78 -7.80 9.15
N ARG A 69 -12.65 -8.46 8.91
CA ARG A 69 -12.22 -9.73 9.49
C ARG A 69 -10.75 -9.60 9.85
N ALA A 70 -10.25 -10.37 10.79
CA ALA A 70 -8.84 -10.27 11.21
C ALA A 70 -7.86 -10.40 10.03
N THR A 71 -8.21 -11.20 9.04
CA THR A 71 -7.39 -11.42 7.84
C THR A 71 -8.26 -11.54 6.60
N ALA A 72 -7.62 -11.38 5.43
CA ALA A 72 -8.17 -11.73 4.14
C ALA A 72 -7.14 -12.52 3.33
N ARG A 73 -7.56 -13.59 2.70
CA ARG A 73 -6.73 -14.28 1.71
C ARG A 73 -6.72 -13.46 0.42
N VAL A 74 -5.55 -13.33 -0.19
CA VAL A 74 -5.36 -12.51 -1.38
C VAL A 74 -4.67 -13.33 -2.47
N TRP A 75 -5.20 -13.26 -3.69
CA TRP A 75 -4.60 -13.81 -4.89
C TRP A 75 -4.34 -12.70 -5.89
N VAL A 76 -3.19 -12.78 -6.57
CA VAL A 76 -2.80 -11.80 -7.58
C VAL A 76 -2.48 -12.51 -8.89
N ALA A 77 -3.03 -12.01 -10.00
CA ALA A 77 -2.82 -12.55 -11.34
C ALA A 77 -2.63 -11.43 -12.38
N THR A 78 -2.12 -11.78 -13.54
CA THR A 78 -1.97 -10.88 -14.70
C THR A 78 -3.27 -10.70 -15.47
N GLY A 79 -4.30 -11.50 -15.20
CA GLY A 79 -5.59 -11.44 -15.83
C GLY A 79 -6.65 -12.22 -15.04
N ARG A 80 -7.91 -11.95 -15.36
CA ARG A 80 -9.04 -12.63 -14.69
C ARG A 80 -9.04 -14.14 -14.92
N ASP A 81 -8.72 -14.57 -16.13
CA ASP A 81 -8.74 -15.97 -16.53
C ASP A 81 -7.38 -16.66 -16.39
N GLU A 82 -6.42 -15.95 -15.75
CA GLU A 82 -5.08 -16.44 -15.48
C GLU A 82 -5.00 -17.08 -14.08
N ALA A 83 -4.04 -18.00 -13.93
CA ALA A 83 -3.69 -18.55 -12.64
C ALA A 83 -3.00 -17.49 -11.77
N PRO A 84 -3.29 -17.43 -10.45
CA PRO A 84 -2.57 -16.56 -9.55
C PRO A 84 -1.08 -16.90 -9.51
N PHE A 85 -0.23 -15.91 -9.73
CA PHE A 85 1.22 -16.05 -9.55
C PHE A 85 1.65 -15.76 -8.11
N ALA A 86 0.80 -15.04 -7.33
CA ALA A 86 1.04 -14.79 -5.92
C ALA A 86 -0.23 -15.05 -5.11
N THR A 87 -0.02 -15.63 -3.92
CA THR A 87 -1.05 -15.82 -2.90
C THR A 87 -0.47 -15.39 -1.56
N THR A 88 -1.20 -14.56 -0.82
CA THR A 88 -0.78 -14.06 0.49
C THR A 88 -1.97 -13.86 1.42
N THR A 89 -1.69 -13.53 2.68
CA THR A 89 -2.69 -13.15 3.67
C THR A 89 -2.52 -11.69 4.03
N ALA A 90 -3.55 -10.89 3.78
CA ALA A 90 -3.65 -9.53 4.28
C ALA A 90 -4.08 -9.54 5.75
N ARG A 91 -3.53 -8.63 6.54
CA ARG A 91 -3.97 -8.37 7.91
C ARG A 91 -4.81 -7.12 7.95
N LEU A 92 -5.81 -7.10 8.83
CA LEU A 92 -6.61 -5.91 9.10
C LEU A 92 -5.87 -5.05 10.12
N GLU A 93 -5.44 -3.86 9.72
CA GLU A 93 -4.64 -2.93 10.51
C GLU A 93 -5.45 -1.66 10.81
N PRO A 94 -5.23 -0.97 11.95
CA PRO A 94 -5.92 0.28 12.25
C PRO A 94 -5.47 1.40 11.32
N ILE A 95 -6.39 2.30 10.96
CA ILE A 95 -6.10 3.57 10.32
C ILE A 95 -6.03 4.63 11.41
N GLY A 96 -4.88 5.32 11.52
CA GLY A 96 -4.70 6.36 12.53
C GLY A 96 -4.63 5.82 13.95
N ILE A 97 -4.99 6.66 14.90
CA ILE A 97 -4.99 6.36 16.33
C ILE A 97 -6.43 6.15 16.80
N PRO A 98 -6.77 4.99 17.39
CA PRO A 98 -8.10 4.75 17.93
C PRO A 98 -8.53 5.85 18.92
N GLY A 99 -9.77 6.31 18.80
CA GLY A 99 -10.32 7.41 19.61
C GLY A 99 -9.93 8.83 19.15
N ARG A 100 -8.94 8.97 18.27
CA ARG A 100 -8.53 10.28 17.70
C ARG A 100 -8.90 10.44 16.23
N SER A 101 -8.71 9.41 15.46
CA SER A 101 -8.72 9.48 13.98
C SER A 101 -10.06 9.10 13.34
N GLU A 102 -11.05 8.59 14.11
CA GLU A 102 -12.30 8.09 13.55
C GLU A 102 -13.10 9.16 12.78
N ALA A 103 -13.21 10.35 13.35
CA ALA A 103 -13.93 11.45 12.69
C ALA A 103 -13.23 11.89 11.40
N ALA A 104 -11.90 11.95 11.40
CA ALA A 104 -11.11 12.34 10.25
C ALA A 104 -11.16 11.30 9.12
N SER A 105 -11.21 10.01 9.47
CA SER A 105 -11.28 8.90 8.51
C SER A 105 -12.68 8.66 7.92
N GLY A 106 -13.68 9.41 8.36
CA GLY A 106 -15.06 9.22 7.90
C GLY A 106 -15.70 7.91 8.36
N GLY A 107 -15.27 7.39 9.54
CA GLY A 107 -15.79 6.18 10.14
C GLY A 107 -15.09 4.89 9.73
N VAL A 108 -14.19 4.92 8.73
CA VAL A 108 -13.31 3.79 8.40
C VAL A 108 -12.20 3.74 9.44
N ARG A 109 -12.12 2.65 10.20
CA ARG A 109 -11.18 2.49 11.31
C ARG A 109 -10.02 1.55 10.98
N ARG A 110 -10.20 0.68 10.00
CA ARG A 110 -9.28 -0.39 9.68
C ARG A 110 -9.16 -0.58 8.19
N ILE A 111 -8.00 -1.07 7.75
CA ILE A 111 -7.70 -1.37 6.36
C ILE A 111 -6.93 -2.69 6.28
N TYR A 112 -7.21 -3.50 5.27
CA TYR A 112 -6.37 -4.65 4.98
C TYR A 112 -5.05 -4.22 4.36
N VAL A 113 -3.96 -4.88 4.76
CA VAL A 113 -2.63 -4.67 4.15
C VAL A 113 -2.10 -6.02 3.66
N ALA A 114 -2.02 -6.17 2.34
CA ALA A 114 -1.35 -7.29 1.68
C ALA A 114 0.08 -6.92 1.30
N ARG A 115 0.97 -7.92 1.29
CA ARG A 115 2.34 -7.78 0.78
C ARG A 115 2.65 -8.95 -0.14
N PHE A 116 3.08 -8.64 -1.35
CA PHE A 116 3.42 -9.62 -2.38
C PHE A 116 4.45 -9.02 -3.35
N ASP A 117 5.12 -9.88 -4.11
CA ASP A 117 6.08 -9.44 -5.11
C ASP A 117 5.43 -9.39 -6.48
N VAL A 118 5.70 -8.32 -7.25
CA VAL A 118 5.24 -8.12 -8.62
C VAL A 118 6.44 -8.11 -9.55
N PRO A 119 6.51 -9.01 -10.57
CA PRO A 119 7.73 -9.22 -11.32
C PRO A 119 8.03 -8.14 -12.38
N ARG A 120 7.04 -7.46 -12.92
CA ARG A 120 7.19 -6.53 -14.06
C ARG A 120 6.10 -5.44 -14.07
N PRO A 121 6.29 -4.35 -14.83
CA PRO A 121 5.23 -3.39 -15.07
C PRO A 121 4.04 -4.03 -15.80
N GLY A 122 2.84 -3.50 -15.59
CA GLY A 122 1.63 -3.98 -16.24
C GLY A 122 0.39 -3.83 -15.39
N ARG A 123 -0.72 -4.32 -15.91
CA ARG A 123 -2.01 -4.37 -15.20
C ARG A 123 -2.16 -5.71 -14.51
N TYR A 124 -2.63 -5.66 -13.26
CA TYR A 124 -2.80 -6.82 -12.40
C TYR A 124 -4.20 -6.84 -11.80
N TRP A 125 -4.64 -8.06 -11.50
CA TRP A 125 -5.90 -8.34 -10.82
C TRP A 125 -5.62 -8.87 -9.43
N LEU A 126 -6.32 -8.34 -8.45
CA LEU A 126 -6.26 -8.79 -7.07
C LEU A 126 -7.65 -9.26 -6.65
N LEU A 127 -7.73 -10.45 -6.07
CA LEU A 127 -8.93 -10.96 -5.44
C LEU A 127 -8.67 -11.10 -3.95
N ALA A 128 -9.61 -10.63 -3.12
CA ALA A 128 -9.54 -10.71 -1.68
C ALA A 128 -10.75 -11.46 -1.12
N GLU A 129 -10.49 -12.41 -0.19
CA GLU A 129 -11.49 -13.17 0.54
C GLU A 129 -11.27 -12.96 2.04
N PRO A 130 -12.07 -12.10 2.70
CA PRO A 130 -12.03 -11.94 4.15
C PRO A 130 -12.33 -13.25 4.86
N ALA A 131 -11.57 -13.58 5.90
CA ALA A 131 -11.66 -14.85 6.62
C ALA A 131 -13.09 -15.10 7.16
N GLY A 132 -13.64 -16.29 6.90
CA GLY A 132 -14.99 -16.68 7.33
C GLY A 132 -16.14 -16.02 6.56
N ALA A 133 -15.83 -15.21 5.54
CA ALA A 133 -16.83 -14.64 4.65
C ALA A 133 -16.81 -15.39 3.30
N ARG A 134 -17.98 -15.77 2.81
CA ARG A 134 -18.13 -16.36 1.46
C ARG A 134 -18.29 -15.25 0.42
N ILE A 135 -17.37 -14.30 0.44
CA ILE A 135 -17.34 -13.15 -0.45
C ILE A 135 -15.97 -13.01 -1.07
N GLN A 136 -15.93 -12.60 -2.32
CA GLN A 136 -14.71 -12.41 -3.07
C GLN A 136 -14.78 -11.07 -3.77
N ALA A 137 -13.95 -10.18 -3.29
CA ALA A 137 -13.85 -8.85 -3.80
C ALA A 137 -12.67 -8.74 -4.77
N VAL A 138 -12.87 -8.12 -5.91
CA VAL A 138 -11.85 -7.94 -6.95
C VAL A 138 -11.48 -6.49 -7.10
N SER A 139 -10.20 -6.23 -7.37
CA SER A 139 -9.65 -4.95 -7.79
C SER A 139 -8.71 -5.14 -8.96
N VAL A 140 -8.53 -4.07 -9.73
CA VAL A 140 -7.52 -3.97 -10.79
C VAL A 140 -6.58 -2.83 -10.42
N PHE A 141 -5.27 -3.04 -10.59
CA PHE A 141 -4.27 -2.03 -10.32
C PHE A 141 -3.15 -2.07 -11.37
N ASP A 142 -2.55 -0.91 -11.62
CA ASP A 142 -1.46 -0.77 -12.55
C ASP A 142 -0.12 -0.66 -11.81
N VAL A 143 0.90 -1.31 -12.34
CA VAL A 143 2.30 -1.26 -11.87
C VAL A 143 3.13 -0.59 -12.94
N GLN A 144 3.72 0.54 -12.61
CA GLN A 144 4.51 1.37 -13.52
C GLN A 144 5.96 0.88 -13.55
N ALA A 145 6.68 1.11 -14.65
CA ALA A 145 8.11 0.72 -14.73
C ALA A 145 8.96 1.45 -13.69
N ARG A 146 8.61 2.70 -13.41
CA ARG A 146 9.21 3.52 -12.34
C ARG A 146 8.24 4.64 -11.97
N LEU A 147 8.40 5.15 -10.76
CA LEU A 147 7.75 6.37 -10.30
C LEU A 147 8.74 7.53 -10.30
N PRO A 148 8.27 8.78 -10.40
CA PRO A 148 9.11 9.96 -10.17
C PRO A 148 9.52 10.12 -8.70
N VAL A 149 8.90 9.35 -7.80
CA VAL A 149 9.17 9.32 -6.36
C VAL A 149 10.55 8.71 -6.09
N PRO A 150 11.35 9.27 -5.20
CA PRO A 150 12.66 8.72 -4.87
C PRO A 150 12.53 7.33 -4.22
N ALA A 151 13.08 6.30 -4.84
CA ALA A 151 13.02 4.92 -4.37
C ALA A 151 13.83 4.69 -3.07
N VAL A 152 13.52 3.60 -2.38
CA VAL A 152 14.34 3.12 -1.25
C VAL A 152 15.80 2.95 -1.70
N GLY A 153 16.74 3.46 -0.92
CA GLY A 153 18.17 3.54 -1.24
C GLY A 153 18.61 4.83 -1.94
N ALA A 154 17.71 5.59 -2.56
CA ALA A 154 18.02 6.88 -3.16
C ALA A 154 18.31 7.95 -2.09
N ARG A 155 19.01 9.02 -2.48
CA ARG A 155 19.17 10.21 -1.62
C ARG A 155 17.84 10.96 -1.53
N ALA A 156 17.47 11.35 -0.31
CA ALA A 156 16.31 12.21 -0.10
C ALA A 156 16.58 13.62 -0.67
N PRO A 157 15.62 14.25 -1.37
CA PRO A 157 15.73 15.63 -1.80
C PRO A 157 15.96 16.58 -0.62
N ALA A 158 16.93 17.49 -0.74
CA ALA A 158 17.29 18.45 0.32
C ALA A 158 16.30 19.63 0.38
N SER A 159 15.03 19.32 0.57
CA SER A 159 13.94 20.30 0.56
C SER A 159 13.99 21.25 1.76
N ALA A 160 14.08 22.55 1.50
CA ALA A 160 13.94 23.59 2.51
C ALA A 160 12.46 23.74 2.92
N THR A 161 11.92 22.70 3.61
CA THR A 161 10.53 22.73 4.08
C THR A 161 10.37 23.76 5.20
N PRO A 162 9.20 24.45 5.30
CA PRO A 162 9.02 25.52 6.27
C PRO A 162 8.91 24.95 7.70
N THR A 163 9.26 25.79 8.68
CA THR A 163 9.26 25.45 10.11
C THR A 163 8.66 26.56 10.95
N LEU A 164 8.39 26.27 12.22
CA LEU A 164 7.87 27.23 13.21
C LEU A 164 8.72 28.52 13.36
N GLY A 165 10.02 28.45 13.04
CA GLY A 165 10.90 29.64 13.09
C GLY A 165 10.73 30.56 11.89
N GLY A 166 10.11 30.11 10.80
CA GLY A 166 10.02 30.86 9.54
C GLY A 166 8.61 31.18 9.05
N ALA A 167 7.57 30.57 9.65
CA ALA A 167 6.19 30.77 9.22
C ALA A 167 5.18 30.55 10.36
N PRO A 168 3.99 31.20 10.31
CA PRO A 168 2.93 30.95 11.27
C PRO A 168 2.38 29.52 11.12
N VAL A 169 1.89 28.95 12.21
CA VAL A 169 1.34 27.55 12.23
C VAL A 169 0.31 27.32 11.16
N SER A 170 -0.58 28.28 10.93
CA SER A 170 -1.64 28.18 9.91
C SER A 170 -1.14 28.06 8.46
N ALA A 171 0.12 28.50 8.21
CA ALA A 171 0.77 28.31 6.92
C ALA A 171 1.51 26.97 6.82
N LEU A 172 1.80 26.33 7.96
CA LEU A 172 2.57 25.09 8.04
C LEU A 172 1.71 23.84 8.01
N THR A 173 0.47 23.92 8.53
CA THR A 173 -0.42 22.75 8.60
C THR A 173 -1.90 23.16 8.59
N THR A 174 -2.71 22.29 8.00
CA THR A 174 -4.19 22.37 8.06
C THR A 174 -4.77 21.49 9.19
N GLU A 175 -3.92 20.78 9.92
CA GLU A 175 -4.33 19.95 11.06
C GLU A 175 -5.00 20.78 12.18
N ARG A 176 -5.99 20.20 12.84
CA ARG A 176 -6.72 20.84 13.94
C ARG A 176 -7.03 19.84 15.06
N PRO A 177 -6.50 20.04 16.28
CA PRO A 177 -5.45 20.99 16.67
C PRO A 177 -4.09 20.63 16.04
N PRO A 178 -3.20 21.60 15.76
CA PRO A 178 -1.93 21.33 15.12
C PRO A 178 -0.92 20.72 16.10
N ASP A 179 -0.23 19.67 15.71
CA ASP A 179 0.94 19.20 16.45
C ASP A 179 2.18 20.02 16.07
N ARG A 180 2.62 20.85 17.01
CA ARG A 180 3.80 21.72 16.80
C ARG A 180 5.12 20.95 16.80
N SER A 181 5.15 19.71 17.33
CA SER A 181 6.39 18.91 17.36
C SER A 181 6.83 18.50 15.94
N LEU A 182 5.88 18.22 15.07
CA LEU A 182 6.11 17.85 13.66
C LEU A 182 6.52 19.02 12.76
N LEU A 183 6.44 20.27 13.28
CA LEU A 183 6.73 21.50 12.55
C LEU A 183 8.08 22.13 12.94
N ARG A 184 8.90 21.46 13.76
CA ARG A 184 10.14 21.99 14.30
C ARG A 184 11.30 21.95 13.33
N TYR A 185 11.33 20.96 12.46
CA TYR A 185 12.49 20.64 11.61
C TYR A 185 12.14 20.75 10.14
N SER A 186 13.10 21.19 9.32
CA SER A 186 13.02 21.07 7.87
C SER A 186 13.75 19.80 7.41
N VAL A 187 13.39 19.30 6.23
CA VAL A 187 14.08 18.16 5.59
C VAL A 187 15.56 18.54 5.34
N ALA A 188 15.83 19.71 4.76
CA ALA A 188 17.21 20.18 4.54
C ALA A 188 18.01 20.29 5.85
N GLY A 189 17.40 20.81 6.91
CA GLY A 189 18.04 20.93 8.22
C GLY A 189 18.28 19.57 8.91
N ALA A 190 17.43 18.58 8.67
CA ALA A 190 17.64 17.22 9.16
C ALA A 190 18.81 16.54 8.44
N LEU A 191 18.88 16.69 7.11
CA LEU A 191 19.97 16.17 6.27
C LEU A 191 21.31 16.82 6.64
N ALA A 192 21.37 18.15 6.72
CA ALA A 192 22.59 18.88 7.08
C ALA A 192 23.12 18.50 8.48
N ALA A 193 22.22 18.18 9.42
CA ALA A 193 22.58 17.74 10.76
C ALA A 193 22.85 16.22 10.85
N HIS A 194 22.83 15.48 9.76
CA HIS A 194 22.99 14.02 9.72
C HIS A 194 22.09 13.29 10.74
N LYS A 195 20.86 13.78 10.93
CA LYS A 195 19.90 13.16 11.84
C LYS A 195 18.94 12.27 11.05
N PRO A 196 18.63 11.06 11.53
CA PRO A 196 17.60 10.25 10.92
C PRO A 196 16.25 10.92 11.12
N PHE A 197 15.36 10.80 10.14
CA PHE A 197 14.04 11.42 10.24
C PHE A 197 12.95 10.65 9.51
N VAL A 198 11.72 10.92 9.95
CA VAL A 198 10.48 10.57 9.26
C VAL A 198 9.92 11.86 8.68
N VAL A 199 9.58 11.88 7.39
CA VAL A 199 8.87 12.98 6.77
C VAL A 199 7.57 12.48 6.16
N THR A 200 6.46 13.20 6.45
CA THR A 200 5.12 12.88 5.94
C THR A 200 4.57 14.05 5.15
N PHE A 201 4.21 13.77 3.91
CA PHE A 201 3.49 14.69 3.02
C PHE A 201 2.01 14.37 3.11
N ALA A 202 1.25 15.23 3.75
CA ALA A 202 -0.17 15.04 4.01
C ALA A 202 -0.91 16.37 4.11
N THR A 203 -2.20 16.37 3.77
CA THR A 203 -3.07 17.54 3.92
C THR A 203 -4.33 17.16 4.70
N PRO A 204 -4.34 17.23 6.05
CA PRO A 204 -5.45 16.77 6.87
C PRO A 204 -6.82 17.32 6.47
N LYS A 205 -6.89 18.61 6.11
CA LYS A 205 -8.16 19.26 5.75
C LYS A 205 -8.68 18.93 4.36
N PHE A 206 -7.80 18.68 3.38
CA PHE A 206 -8.17 18.63 1.96
C PHE A 206 -7.95 17.24 1.33
N CYS A 207 -7.67 16.24 2.15
CA CYS A 207 -7.41 14.87 1.71
C CYS A 207 -8.69 14.19 1.22
N THR A 208 -8.73 13.84 -0.03
CA THR A 208 -9.91 13.18 -0.64
C THR A 208 -10.08 11.74 -0.16
N SER A 209 -8.99 11.05 0.15
CA SER A 209 -9.00 9.68 0.71
C SER A 209 -9.32 9.64 2.21
N ARG A 210 -9.36 10.79 2.89
CA ARG A 210 -9.63 10.94 4.33
C ARG A 210 -8.63 10.23 5.25
N VAL A 211 -7.49 9.79 4.75
CA VAL A 211 -6.46 9.11 5.56
C VAL A 211 -5.29 10.00 5.97
N CYS A 212 -5.19 11.24 5.44
CA CYS A 212 -4.08 12.14 5.76
C CYS A 212 -4.07 12.59 7.23
N GLY A 213 -5.21 12.98 7.78
CA GLY A 213 -5.34 13.27 9.22
C GLY A 213 -4.91 12.08 10.07
N PRO A 214 -5.52 10.91 9.89
CA PRO A 214 -5.10 9.68 10.55
C PRO A 214 -3.60 9.35 10.43
N VAL A 215 -3.00 9.58 9.27
CA VAL A 215 -1.54 9.36 9.10
C VAL A 215 -0.72 10.38 9.90
N VAL A 216 -1.12 11.65 9.95
CA VAL A 216 -0.44 12.66 10.78
C VAL A 216 -0.55 12.31 12.27
N ASP A 217 -1.72 11.84 12.75
CA ASP A 217 -1.89 11.33 14.11
C ASP A 217 -0.94 10.16 14.43
N VAL A 218 -0.76 9.23 13.49
CA VAL A 218 0.20 8.11 13.62
C VAL A 218 1.63 8.60 13.71
N VAL A 219 2.00 9.58 12.86
CA VAL A 219 3.34 10.17 12.88
C VAL A 219 3.61 10.90 14.19
N GLU A 220 2.63 11.65 14.71
CA GLU A 220 2.70 12.29 16.03
C GLU A 220 2.86 11.27 17.18
N ALA A 221 2.05 10.20 17.19
CA ALA A 221 2.17 9.15 18.20
C ALA A 221 3.54 8.47 18.15
N THR A 222 4.07 8.24 16.95
CA THR A 222 5.41 7.68 16.74
C THR A 222 6.49 8.67 17.17
N GLU A 223 6.33 9.99 16.91
CA GLU A 223 7.22 11.05 17.38
C GLU A 223 7.37 11.02 18.89
N ARG A 224 6.28 11.00 19.63
CA ARG A 224 6.30 10.93 21.11
C ARG A 224 7.11 9.76 21.64
N ARG A 225 7.14 8.66 20.91
CA ARG A 225 7.84 7.42 21.27
C ARG A 225 9.33 7.45 20.95
N PHE A 226 9.75 8.13 19.86
CA PHE A 226 11.10 8.02 19.32
C PHE A 226 11.91 9.33 19.23
N SER A 227 11.31 10.50 19.45
CA SER A 227 12.03 11.79 19.39
C SER A 227 13.21 11.86 20.35
N ARG A 228 13.06 11.32 21.57
CA ARG A 228 14.15 11.25 22.57
C ARG A 228 15.30 10.32 22.15
N ARG A 229 15.11 9.49 21.13
CA ARG A 229 16.13 8.63 20.54
C ARG A 229 16.87 9.28 19.36
N GLY A 230 16.66 10.57 19.16
CA GLY A 230 17.36 11.37 18.15
C GLY A 230 16.77 11.26 16.73
N VAL A 231 15.59 10.66 16.56
CA VAL A 231 14.84 10.65 15.31
C VAL A 231 14.01 11.94 15.23
N ARG A 232 14.08 12.65 14.10
CA ARG A 232 13.25 13.82 13.82
C ARG A 232 11.97 13.41 13.10
N PHE A 233 10.89 14.14 13.35
CA PHE A 233 9.62 13.92 12.66
C PHE A 233 9.16 15.21 12.02
N ILE A 234 8.72 15.15 10.76
CA ILE A 234 8.44 16.31 9.92
C ILE A 234 7.12 16.09 9.20
N HIS A 235 6.19 17.03 9.35
CA HIS A 235 4.97 17.11 8.56
C HIS A 235 5.12 18.23 7.52
N VAL A 236 4.76 17.93 6.27
CA VAL A 236 4.77 18.86 5.14
C VAL A 236 3.40 18.86 4.48
N GLU A 237 2.78 20.04 4.40
CA GLU A 237 1.54 20.22 3.64
C GLU A 237 1.76 20.01 2.14
N VAL A 238 0.66 19.74 1.44
CA VAL A 238 0.64 19.32 0.04
C VAL A 238 0.44 20.48 -0.93
N PHE A 239 -0.46 21.41 -0.59
CA PHE A 239 -0.88 22.47 -1.50
C PHE A 239 -0.18 23.81 -1.24
N ARG A 240 0.01 24.61 -2.29
CA ARG A 240 0.55 25.97 -2.15
C ARG A 240 -0.37 26.84 -1.30
N GLY A 241 0.19 27.38 -0.19
CA GLY A 241 -0.57 28.22 0.74
C GLY A 241 -1.77 27.49 1.35
N ASN A 242 -1.68 26.19 1.51
CA ASN A 242 -2.74 25.32 2.05
C ASN A 242 -4.08 25.50 1.31
N ASN A 243 -4.02 25.64 -0.02
CA ASN A 243 -5.18 25.84 -0.89
C ASN A 243 -5.10 24.92 -2.13
N PRO A 244 -6.01 23.93 -2.24
CA PRO A 244 -6.02 22.99 -3.38
C PRO A 244 -6.11 23.66 -4.75
N SER A 245 -6.84 24.78 -4.87
CA SER A 245 -6.98 25.49 -6.15
C SER A 245 -5.66 26.05 -6.69
N LYS A 246 -4.64 26.20 -5.82
CA LYS A 246 -3.31 26.65 -6.22
C LYS A 246 -2.38 25.50 -6.65
N GLY A 247 -2.86 24.27 -6.61
CA GLY A 247 -2.11 23.05 -6.96
C GLY A 247 -1.00 22.70 -5.97
N LEU A 248 -0.26 21.65 -6.30
CA LEU A 248 0.79 21.09 -5.45
C LEU A 248 1.91 22.11 -5.17
N ASN A 249 2.42 22.11 -3.96
CA ASN A 249 3.55 22.94 -3.57
C ASN A 249 4.87 22.45 -4.20
N ARG A 250 5.96 23.22 -4.00
CA ARG A 250 7.27 22.89 -4.59
C ARG A 250 7.86 21.60 -4.02
N TRP A 251 7.63 21.30 -2.74
CA TRP A 251 8.22 20.13 -2.07
C TRP A 251 7.61 18.82 -2.58
N MET A 252 6.31 18.80 -2.86
CA MET A 252 5.67 17.68 -3.55
C MET A 252 6.35 17.41 -4.91
N ARG A 253 6.64 18.47 -5.67
CA ARG A 253 7.32 18.36 -6.97
C ARG A 253 8.79 17.93 -6.84
N GLU A 254 9.52 18.47 -5.84
CA GLU A 254 10.91 18.06 -5.55
C GLU A 254 11.00 16.57 -5.22
N TRP A 255 9.98 16.01 -4.57
CA TRP A 255 9.88 14.59 -4.24
C TRP A 255 9.15 13.76 -5.30
N GLY A 256 8.74 14.35 -6.44
CA GLY A 256 8.03 13.67 -7.50
C GLY A 256 6.65 13.13 -7.11
N LEU A 257 6.04 13.69 -6.05
CA LEU A 257 4.78 13.22 -5.51
C LEU A 257 3.60 13.81 -6.28
N THR A 258 2.69 12.95 -6.73
CA THR A 258 1.45 13.31 -7.42
C THR A 258 0.21 12.96 -6.61
N SER A 259 0.38 12.23 -5.52
CA SER A 259 -0.66 11.77 -4.61
C SER A 259 -0.25 12.00 -3.14
N GLU A 260 -1.20 11.86 -2.22
CA GLU A 260 -0.99 11.93 -0.77
C GLU A 260 -1.87 10.91 -0.02
N PRO A 261 -1.52 10.52 1.20
CA PRO A 261 -0.29 10.84 1.92
C PRO A 261 0.87 9.93 1.53
N TRP A 262 2.09 10.46 1.70
CA TRP A 262 3.33 9.69 1.63
C TRP A 262 4.15 9.88 2.90
N THR A 263 4.74 8.81 3.41
CA THR A 263 5.64 8.84 4.56
C THR A 263 6.96 8.17 4.21
N PHE A 264 8.07 8.87 4.41
CA PHE A 264 9.42 8.37 4.15
C PHE A 264 10.24 8.33 5.42
N LEU A 265 11.04 7.28 5.57
CA LEU A 265 12.06 7.14 6.60
C LEU A 265 13.43 7.38 5.96
N VAL A 266 14.18 8.32 6.47
CA VAL A 266 15.50 8.70 5.95
C VAL A 266 16.57 8.49 7.01
N GLY A 267 17.60 7.73 6.66
CA GLY A 267 18.72 7.43 7.54
C GLY A 267 19.69 8.61 7.72
N ARG A 268 20.64 8.46 8.66
CA ARG A 268 21.71 9.44 8.92
C ARG A 268 22.58 9.72 7.69
N ASP A 269 22.65 8.77 6.77
CA ASP A 269 23.35 8.87 5.48
C ASP A 269 22.58 9.66 4.41
N GLY A 270 21.41 10.19 4.76
CA GLY A 270 20.53 10.93 3.86
C GLY A 270 19.83 10.08 2.81
N ARG A 271 19.83 8.75 2.97
CA ARG A 271 19.13 7.83 2.05
C ARG A 271 17.79 7.38 2.60
N ILE A 272 16.84 7.23 1.72
CA ILE A 272 15.52 6.66 2.03
C ILE A 272 15.70 5.19 2.41
N LYS A 273 15.17 4.80 3.55
CA LYS A 273 15.25 3.44 4.11
C LYS A 273 13.93 2.68 4.01
N ALA A 274 12.84 3.41 4.03
CA ALA A 274 11.49 2.86 3.84
C ALA A 274 10.54 3.96 3.37
N GLU A 275 9.45 3.56 2.74
CA GLU A 275 8.39 4.45 2.28
C GLU A 275 7.03 3.79 2.47
N PHE A 276 6.02 4.62 2.71
CA PHE A 276 4.62 4.21 2.81
C PHE A 276 3.75 5.15 2.00
N GLN A 277 3.00 4.60 1.06
CA GLN A 277 1.94 5.32 0.38
C GLN A 277 0.59 5.00 1.05
N GLY A 278 -0.25 6.01 1.21
CA GLY A 278 -1.56 5.88 1.85
C GLY A 278 -1.46 5.72 3.37
N SER A 279 -2.40 4.99 3.95
CA SER A 279 -2.46 4.74 5.40
C SER A 279 -1.30 3.89 5.89
N VAL A 280 -0.86 4.15 7.10
CA VAL A 280 0.12 3.33 7.84
C VAL A 280 -0.36 3.22 9.30
N SER A 281 -0.24 2.04 9.90
CA SER A 281 -0.54 1.88 11.33
C SER A 281 0.62 2.36 12.20
N GLU A 282 0.34 2.74 13.46
CA GLU A 282 1.39 3.13 14.41
C GLU A 282 2.39 2.00 14.62
N GLU A 283 1.91 0.76 14.72
CA GLU A 283 2.79 -0.40 14.92
C GLU A 283 3.70 -0.61 13.71
N GLU A 284 3.18 -0.49 12.48
CA GLU A 284 3.95 -0.62 11.26
C GLU A 284 5.01 0.47 11.15
N LEU A 285 4.65 1.74 11.39
CA LEU A 285 5.61 2.86 11.36
C LEU A 285 6.65 2.73 12.46
N ALA A 286 6.24 2.40 13.69
CA ALA A 286 7.15 2.20 14.81
C ALA A 286 8.11 1.03 14.58
N ALA A 287 7.66 -0.06 13.96
CA ALA A 287 8.53 -1.17 13.58
C ALA A 287 9.56 -0.77 12.53
N ALA A 288 9.15 0.03 11.53
CA ALA A 288 10.04 0.56 10.51
C ALA A 288 11.09 1.52 11.11
N VAL A 289 10.68 2.42 12.02
CA VAL A 289 11.61 3.32 12.72
C VAL A 289 12.66 2.52 13.50
N ARG A 290 12.24 1.50 14.28
CA ARG A 290 13.19 0.65 15.01
C ARG A 290 14.18 -0.05 14.09
N ARG A 291 13.70 -0.60 12.97
CA ARG A 291 14.53 -1.36 12.04
C ARG A 291 15.53 -0.51 11.26
N HIS A 292 15.14 0.69 10.89
CA HIS A 292 15.84 1.46 9.86
C HIS A 292 16.51 2.74 10.37
N LEU A 293 16.07 3.29 11.50
CA LEU A 293 16.56 4.60 11.97
C LEU A 293 17.28 4.55 13.33
N LEU A 294 17.15 3.44 14.05
CA LEU A 294 17.83 3.20 15.34
C LEU A 294 18.97 2.22 15.20
#